data_0437a75d350300b19096ca61f57ee15b
#
_entry.id   0437a75d350300b19096ca61f57ee15b
#
_cell.length_a   1.000
_cell.length_b   1.000
_cell.length_c   1.000
_cell.angle_alpha   90.00
_cell.angle_beta   90.00
_cell.angle_gamma   90.00
#
_symmetry.space_group_name_H-M   'P 1'
#
loop_
_entity.id
_entity.type
_entity.pdbx_description
1 polymer ?
#
loop_
_entity_poly.entity_id
_entity_poly.type
_entity_poly.pdbx_seq_one_letter_code
_entity_poly.pdbx_strand_id
1 'polypeptide(L)'
;MKVVFVHLDLGIGGAEMLVVNAAVAACRAGHDVVIYTSHHDESRCFKETTGQGVLAGRIRVRGDWLPRHLAFGRFTALCAVTKMLWLAACVVASETVAALVASETGGGGGFGPGDGNARSEVVPTREGTEDEEGRKKGAATVVFCDGVSAPVPLLRLAGPVLFYCHFPDKLLCVRRGSALKRAYRWPLDLLEEVTTGSASSVAVNSNFTAGIFREAFPRLGRAFSSAEQKGEVREGPGGAGGHAAAGIVAAGGGSGRVLRVLYPPTDVEAYPERGHGETSPPSKMGPIVSLNRFERKKNLPLAVEALGWALGEMGVEEASLKGLRLVIAGGYDKRVPENVDHLSELEACAARLGLDSLVEFRTNVADDARAELLRQASCVLYTPSREHFGIVPVEAMCCGAPVIAVNSGGPLETVVHERTGFLCDATAEAFGSAIVRLARDPSLGGAMGERGRRRVQENFSMESFAGAFEASLQELAFSSPSGGVRFYATLFLVGAAVAAIGATLAR
;
A
#
# COMPACT_ATOMS: atom_id res chain seq x y z
N MET A 1 3.29 3.05 -22.39
CA MET A 1 4.19 4.07 -21.80
C MET A 1 5.34 3.39 -21.07
N LYS A 2 6.35 4.14 -20.63
CA LYS A 2 7.39 3.64 -19.73
C LYS A 2 6.99 3.99 -18.29
N VAL A 3 7.07 3.02 -17.37
CA VAL A 3 6.79 3.24 -15.94
C VAL A 3 8.05 2.90 -15.14
N VAL A 4 8.61 3.90 -14.48
CA VAL A 4 9.83 3.77 -13.68
C VAL A 4 9.45 3.75 -12.21
N PHE A 5 9.73 2.64 -11.53
CA PHE A 5 9.54 2.49 -10.10
C PHE A 5 10.84 2.83 -9.35
N VAL A 6 10.72 3.58 -8.26
CA VAL A 6 11.85 3.93 -7.40
C VAL A 6 11.50 3.58 -5.95
N HIS A 7 12.18 2.57 -5.42
CA HIS A 7 11.95 2.03 -4.08
C HIS A 7 13.27 1.78 -3.35
N LEU A 8 13.27 1.96 -2.02
CA LEU A 8 14.52 1.91 -1.25
C LEU A 8 15.15 0.52 -1.19
N ASP A 9 14.37 -0.51 -0.86
CA ASP A 9 14.84 -1.89 -0.61
C ASP A 9 13.74 -2.90 -0.98
N LEU A 10 14.00 -3.80 -1.91
CA LEU A 10 13.04 -4.82 -2.37
C LEU A 10 13.14 -6.12 -1.55
N GLY A 11 12.92 -6.02 -0.23
CA GLY A 11 12.82 -7.17 0.66
C GLY A 11 11.37 -7.72 0.76
N ILE A 12 11.02 -8.27 1.92
CA ILE A 12 9.67 -8.76 2.23
C ILE A 12 9.03 -7.82 3.24
N GLY A 13 7.98 -7.11 2.83
CA GLY A 13 7.20 -6.21 3.66
C GLY A 13 5.97 -5.67 2.92
N GLY A 14 5.11 -4.93 3.62
CA GLY A 14 3.86 -4.43 3.04
C GLY A 14 4.08 -3.32 2.00
N ALA A 15 5.10 -2.49 2.15
CA ALA A 15 5.46 -1.46 1.18
C ALA A 15 6.04 -2.09 -0.09
N GLU A 16 6.95 -3.04 0.09
CA GLU A 16 7.57 -3.81 -0.98
C GLU A 16 6.53 -4.60 -1.78
N MET A 17 5.58 -5.25 -1.09
CA MET A 17 4.46 -5.95 -1.71
C MET A 17 3.64 -5.01 -2.62
N LEU A 18 3.35 -3.80 -2.15
CA LEU A 18 2.62 -2.82 -2.95
C LEU A 18 3.39 -2.45 -4.22
N VAL A 19 4.71 -2.17 -4.11
CA VAL A 19 5.55 -1.82 -5.26
C VAL A 19 5.60 -2.96 -6.27
N VAL A 20 5.77 -4.19 -5.80
CA VAL A 20 5.77 -5.41 -6.65
C VAL A 20 4.42 -5.56 -7.35
N ASN A 21 3.30 -5.46 -6.62
CA ASN A 21 1.95 -5.56 -7.18
C ASN A 21 1.66 -4.45 -8.21
N ALA A 22 2.09 -3.21 -7.94
CA ALA A 22 1.94 -2.10 -8.87
C ALA A 22 2.79 -2.31 -10.15
N ALA A 23 4.01 -2.82 -10.01
CA ALA A 23 4.87 -3.13 -11.14
C ALA A 23 4.32 -4.30 -11.98
N VAL A 24 3.77 -5.34 -11.34
CA VAL A 24 3.07 -6.45 -12.01
C VAL A 24 1.84 -5.95 -12.76
N ALA A 25 1.03 -5.09 -12.14
CA ALA A 25 -0.14 -4.48 -12.78
C ALA A 25 0.26 -3.68 -14.03
N ALA A 26 1.30 -2.85 -13.94
CA ALA A 26 1.82 -2.11 -15.07
C ALA A 26 2.36 -3.02 -16.20
N CYS A 27 3.06 -4.10 -15.85
CA CYS A 27 3.51 -5.11 -16.84
C CYS A 27 2.32 -5.77 -17.54
N ARG A 28 1.28 -6.16 -16.80
CA ARG A 28 0.06 -6.77 -17.36
C ARG A 28 -0.71 -5.82 -18.27
N ALA A 29 -0.66 -4.52 -17.98
CA ALA A 29 -1.23 -3.47 -18.83
C ALA A 29 -0.37 -3.16 -20.09
N GLY A 30 0.74 -3.87 -20.30
CA GLY A 30 1.59 -3.71 -21.50
C GLY A 30 2.57 -2.55 -21.42
N HIS A 31 2.87 -2.03 -20.23
CA HIS A 31 3.84 -0.96 -20.06
C HIS A 31 5.28 -1.50 -20.01
N ASP A 32 6.22 -0.66 -20.45
CA ASP A 32 7.65 -0.90 -20.23
C ASP A 32 8.00 -0.53 -18.79
N VAL A 33 8.31 -1.52 -17.97
CA VAL A 33 8.52 -1.36 -16.52
C VAL A 33 9.99 -1.53 -16.17
N VAL A 34 10.52 -0.60 -15.39
CA VAL A 34 11.87 -0.67 -14.80
C VAL A 34 11.78 -0.30 -13.31
N ILE A 35 12.42 -1.09 -12.45
CA ILE A 35 12.45 -0.85 -10.99
C ILE A 35 13.87 -0.50 -10.57
N TYR A 36 14.07 0.68 -10.01
CA TYR A 36 15.31 1.10 -9.37
C TYR A 36 15.22 0.92 -7.87
N THR A 37 16.17 0.18 -7.32
CA THR A 37 16.26 -0.07 -5.87
C THR A 37 17.70 0.02 -5.40
N SER A 38 17.90 0.34 -4.10
CA SER A 38 19.24 0.36 -3.54
C SER A 38 19.72 -1.03 -3.09
N HIS A 39 18.80 -1.95 -2.86
CA HIS A 39 19.14 -3.32 -2.44
C HIS A 39 18.06 -4.31 -2.89
N HIS A 40 18.50 -5.51 -3.28
CA HIS A 40 17.64 -6.63 -3.63
C HIS A 40 18.39 -7.93 -3.31
N ASP A 41 17.84 -8.71 -2.39
CA ASP A 41 18.37 -10.02 -1.98
C ASP A 41 17.43 -11.11 -2.49
N GLU A 42 17.85 -11.87 -3.50
CA GLU A 42 17.05 -12.93 -4.11
C GLU A 42 16.68 -14.07 -3.15
N SER A 43 17.41 -14.21 -2.04
CA SER A 43 17.07 -15.21 -1.01
C SER A 43 15.95 -14.75 -0.08
N ARG A 44 15.60 -13.43 -0.12
CA ARG A 44 14.62 -12.81 0.77
C ARG A 44 13.80 -11.73 0.05
N CYS A 45 13.06 -12.12 -0.96
CA CYS A 45 12.23 -11.22 -1.75
C CYS A 45 10.99 -11.95 -2.27
N PHE A 46 10.13 -11.26 -3.01
CA PHE A 46 8.94 -11.83 -3.63
C PHE A 46 9.31 -12.62 -4.90
N LYS A 47 8.61 -13.72 -5.16
CA LYS A 47 8.83 -14.62 -6.31
C LYS A 47 8.73 -13.90 -7.66
N GLU A 48 7.93 -12.86 -7.76
CA GLU A 48 7.76 -12.04 -8.96
C GLU A 48 9.05 -11.31 -9.38
N THR A 49 9.98 -11.12 -8.43
CA THR A 49 11.23 -10.34 -8.61
C THR A 49 12.45 -11.22 -8.89
N THR A 50 12.32 -12.56 -8.88
CA THR A 50 13.43 -13.51 -9.05
C THR A 50 13.15 -14.55 -10.11
N GLY A 51 14.19 -15.25 -10.56
CA GLY A 51 14.10 -16.40 -11.45
C GLY A 51 13.33 -16.12 -12.74
N GLN A 52 12.18 -16.76 -12.90
CA GLN A 52 11.28 -16.58 -14.04
C GLN A 52 10.09 -15.64 -13.72
N GLY A 53 10.15 -14.93 -12.60
CA GLY A 53 9.11 -13.97 -12.22
C GLY A 53 8.95 -12.84 -13.26
N VAL A 54 7.75 -12.30 -13.37
CA VAL A 54 7.40 -11.29 -14.40
C VAL A 54 8.26 -10.03 -14.33
N LEU A 55 8.86 -9.73 -13.17
CA LEU A 55 9.75 -8.60 -12.94
C LEU A 55 11.25 -8.97 -13.06
N ALA A 56 11.58 -10.24 -13.26
CA ALA A 56 12.96 -10.68 -13.46
C ALA A 56 13.60 -9.92 -14.65
N GLY A 57 14.83 -9.45 -14.48
CA GLY A 57 15.52 -8.63 -15.48
C GLY A 57 15.08 -7.17 -15.61
N ARG A 58 14.00 -6.76 -14.93
CA ARG A 58 13.51 -5.36 -14.89
C ARG A 58 14.05 -4.56 -13.70
N ILE A 59 14.74 -5.23 -12.76
CA ILE A 59 15.28 -4.63 -11.55
C ILE A 59 16.68 -4.08 -11.83
N ARG A 60 16.93 -2.87 -11.35
CA ARG A 60 18.22 -2.18 -11.44
C ARG A 60 18.68 -1.80 -10.03
N VAL A 61 19.56 -2.61 -9.44
CA VAL A 61 20.16 -2.31 -8.13
C VAL A 61 21.23 -1.23 -8.31
N ARG A 62 21.09 -0.12 -7.59
CA ARG A 62 22.01 1.02 -7.63
C ARG A 62 22.21 1.60 -6.22
N GLY A 63 23.47 1.67 -5.76
CA GLY A 63 23.80 2.26 -4.48
C GLY A 63 23.77 1.31 -3.29
N ASP A 64 23.92 0.02 -3.49
CA ASP A 64 24.01 -0.98 -2.41
C ASP A 64 25.24 -0.74 -1.49
N TRP A 65 26.30 -0.13 -2.06
CA TRP A 65 27.49 0.31 -1.33
C TRP A 65 27.23 1.44 -0.31
N LEU A 66 26.11 2.15 -0.41
CA LEU A 66 25.74 3.19 0.55
C LEU A 66 25.26 2.55 1.87
N PRO A 67 25.65 3.10 3.02
CA PRO A 67 25.32 2.52 4.31
C PRO A 67 23.81 2.59 4.60
N ARG A 68 23.28 1.58 5.31
CA ARG A 68 21.89 1.58 5.82
C ARG A 68 21.72 2.44 7.07
N HIS A 69 22.77 2.60 7.85
CA HIS A 69 22.84 3.40 9.07
C HIS A 69 24.28 3.90 9.30
N LEU A 70 24.42 4.97 10.05
CA LEU A 70 25.68 5.53 10.52
C LEU A 70 25.73 5.49 12.04
N ALA A 71 26.94 5.65 12.62
CA ALA A 71 27.15 5.85 14.05
C ALA A 71 26.32 4.90 14.94
N PHE A 72 26.67 3.60 14.96
CA PHE A 72 26.06 2.59 15.84
C PHE A 72 24.52 2.42 15.63
N GLY A 73 24.07 2.35 14.39
CA GLY A 73 22.66 2.13 14.06
C GLY A 73 21.78 3.39 14.09
N ARG A 74 22.40 4.57 14.20
CA ARG A 74 21.70 5.87 14.16
C ARG A 74 21.64 6.44 12.75
N PHE A 75 20.89 7.54 12.56
CA PHE A 75 20.76 8.29 11.30
C PHE A 75 20.20 7.49 10.12
N THR A 76 19.38 6.48 10.39
CA THR A 76 18.75 5.64 9.35
C THR A 76 17.94 6.44 8.34
N ALA A 77 17.16 7.44 8.80
CA ALA A 77 16.38 8.31 7.92
C ALA A 77 17.25 9.11 6.94
N LEU A 78 18.40 9.62 7.42
CA LEU A 78 19.37 10.33 6.57
C LEU A 78 19.98 9.41 5.51
N CYS A 79 20.34 8.18 5.90
CA CYS A 79 20.86 7.18 4.96
C CYS A 79 19.80 6.82 3.91
N ALA A 80 18.54 6.65 4.30
CA ALA A 80 17.44 6.40 3.38
C ALA A 80 17.26 7.56 2.37
N VAL A 81 17.25 8.80 2.84
CA VAL A 81 17.20 10.00 1.98
C VAL A 81 18.36 10.01 0.98
N THR A 82 19.59 9.76 1.44
CA THR A 82 20.80 9.75 0.59
C THR A 82 20.70 8.67 -0.50
N LYS A 83 20.29 7.46 -0.13
CA LYS A 83 20.09 6.35 -1.08
C LYS A 83 19.04 6.68 -2.14
N MET A 84 17.90 7.23 -1.70
CA MET A 84 16.82 7.58 -2.62
C MET A 84 17.20 8.72 -3.57
N LEU A 85 17.97 9.71 -3.12
CA LEU A 85 18.53 10.75 -3.99
C LEU A 85 19.53 10.20 -5.01
N TRP A 86 20.36 9.24 -4.59
CA TRP A 86 21.26 8.52 -5.51
C TRP A 86 20.49 7.75 -6.58
N LEU A 87 19.43 7.01 -6.18
CA LEU A 87 18.56 6.32 -7.14
C LEU A 87 17.93 7.29 -8.14
N ALA A 88 17.43 8.44 -7.67
CA ALA A 88 16.86 9.46 -8.54
C ALA A 88 17.88 10.01 -9.54
N ALA A 89 19.13 10.24 -9.12
CA ALA A 89 20.21 10.66 -10.03
C ALA A 89 20.48 9.60 -11.10
N CYS A 90 20.50 8.32 -10.74
CA CYS A 90 20.64 7.21 -11.69
C CYS A 90 19.48 7.14 -12.69
N VAL A 91 18.24 7.36 -12.24
CA VAL A 91 17.04 7.40 -13.10
C VAL A 91 17.18 8.55 -14.10
N VAL A 92 17.43 9.77 -13.63
CA VAL A 92 17.55 10.95 -14.50
C VAL A 92 18.67 10.78 -15.53
N ALA A 93 19.84 10.28 -15.11
CA ALA A 93 20.95 10.02 -16.04
C ALA A 93 20.56 8.98 -17.10
N SER A 94 19.89 7.88 -16.71
CA SER A 94 19.45 6.84 -17.63
C SER A 94 18.42 7.36 -18.65
N GLU A 95 17.42 8.12 -18.19
CA GLU A 95 16.38 8.68 -19.06
C GLU A 95 16.94 9.76 -19.99
N THR A 96 17.89 10.59 -19.52
CA THR A 96 18.56 11.59 -20.36
C THR A 96 19.38 10.92 -21.47
N VAL A 97 20.15 9.89 -21.15
CA VAL A 97 20.92 9.14 -22.15
C VAL A 97 19.99 8.47 -23.17
N ALA A 98 18.91 7.86 -22.72
CA ALA A 98 17.92 7.25 -23.62
C ALA A 98 17.30 8.26 -24.59
N ALA A 99 16.98 9.48 -24.10
CA ALA A 99 16.44 10.55 -24.94
C ALA A 99 17.45 11.06 -25.96
N LEU A 100 18.74 11.18 -25.60
CA LEU A 100 19.81 11.59 -26.51
C LEU A 100 20.02 10.54 -27.62
N VAL A 101 20.10 9.25 -27.27
CA VAL A 101 20.25 8.17 -28.26
C VAL A 101 19.06 8.14 -29.23
N ALA A 102 17.84 8.33 -28.72
CA ALA A 102 16.63 8.36 -29.56
C ALA A 102 16.64 9.54 -30.54
N SER A 103 17.24 10.70 -30.17
CA SER A 103 17.36 11.87 -31.04
C SER A 103 18.37 11.65 -32.14
N GLU A 104 19.46 10.93 -31.91
CA GLU A 104 20.50 10.64 -32.92
C GLU A 104 20.04 9.58 -33.93
N THR A 105 19.24 8.59 -33.52
CA THR A 105 18.74 7.54 -34.43
C THR A 105 17.54 7.97 -35.27
N GLY A 106 16.86 9.06 -34.92
CA GLY A 106 15.73 9.63 -35.68
C GLY A 106 16.14 10.58 -36.82
N GLY A 107 17.43 10.96 -36.94
CA GLY A 107 17.96 11.93 -37.90
C GLY A 107 18.54 11.35 -39.19
N GLY A 108 18.50 10.06 -39.41
CA GLY A 108 19.04 9.39 -40.59
C GLY A 108 18.10 9.39 -41.81
N GLY A 109 17.67 10.55 -42.29
CA GLY A 109 17.04 10.70 -43.60
C GLY A 109 18.09 10.65 -44.69
N GLY A 110 18.17 9.52 -45.42
CA GLY A 110 19.15 9.27 -46.47
C GLY A 110 19.09 10.26 -47.62
N PHE A 111 20.23 10.86 -47.93
CA PHE A 111 20.53 11.36 -49.25
C PHE A 111 20.87 10.16 -50.17
N GLY A 112 19.90 9.73 -50.98
CA GLY A 112 20.18 8.86 -52.13
C GLY A 112 20.28 9.69 -53.38
N PRO A 113 21.27 9.45 -54.29
CA PRO A 113 21.38 10.16 -55.53
C PRO A 113 20.28 9.74 -56.52
N GLY A 114 19.69 10.74 -57.19
CA GLY A 114 18.66 10.52 -58.18
C GLY A 114 19.18 9.83 -59.43
N ASP A 115 18.37 8.99 -60.03
CA ASP A 115 18.43 8.65 -61.44
C ASP A 115 17.02 8.65 -62.04
N GLY A 116 16.95 9.15 -63.25
CA GLY A 116 15.74 9.61 -63.89
C GLY A 116 14.95 8.59 -64.69
N ASN A 117 13.79 9.07 -65.07
CA ASN A 117 13.00 8.72 -66.24
C ASN A 117 12.14 7.44 -66.22
N ALA A 118 10.83 7.64 -66.10
CA ALA A 118 9.87 7.17 -67.12
C ALA A 118 8.43 7.58 -66.77
N ARG A 119 7.77 8.25 -67.74
CA ARG A 119 6.36 8.62 -67.74
C ARG A 119 5.45 7.38 -67.82
N SER A 120 4.37 7.36 -67.07
CA SER A 120 3.06 6.90 -67.56
C SER A 120 1.93 7.51 -66.75
N GLU A 121 0.99 8.13 -67.45
CA GLU A 121 -0.27 8.71 -66.98
C GLU A 121 -1.20 7.61 -66.47
N VAL A 122 -1.86 7.82 -65.27
CA VAL A 122 -3.19 7.31 -64.98
C VAL A 122 -3.90 8.31 -64.05
N VAL A 123 -5.13 8.58 -64.37
CA VAL A 123 -6.13 9.52 -63.89
C VAL A 123 -6.50 9.31 -62.39
N PRO A 124 -6.86 10.37 -61.63
CA PRO A 124 -7.12 10.29 -60.20
C PRO A 124 -8.59 9.94 -59.90
N THR A 125 -8.83 8.97 -59.03
CA THR A 125 -10.09 8.86 -58.30
C THR A 125 -9.86 9.45 -56.91
N ARG A 126 -10.68 10.44 -56.57
CA ARG A 126 -10.79 11.02 -55.23
C ARG A 126 -11.49 10.03 -54.32
N GLU A 127 -10.84 9.70 -53.20
CA GLU A 127 -11.54 9.39 -51.93
C GLU A 127 -10.53 9.50 -50.76
N GLY A 128 -10.87 10.35 -49.81
CA GLY A 128 -10.53 10.24 -48.39
C GLY A 128 -9.06 10.23 -47.98
N THR A 129 -8.38 11.38 -48.00
CA THR A 129 -7.14 11.54 -47.21
C THR A 129 -7.52 11.86 -45.75
N GLU A 130 -7.57 10.89 -44.90
CA GLU A 130 -7.42 11.09 -43.45
C GLU A 130 -5.91 11.20 -43.16
N ASP A 131 -5.54 12.32 -42.55
CA ASP A 131 -4.17 12.75 -42.27
C ASP A 131 -3.47 11.78 -41.29
N GLU A 132 -2.75 10.77 -41.76
CA GLU A 132 -1.74 10.03 -41.02
C GLU A 132 -0.43 10.83 -40.89
N GLU A 133 -0.45 12.00 -40.32
CA GLU A 133 0.69 12.56 -39.60
C GLU A 133 0.73 12.02 -38.18
N GLY A 134 0.90 10.73 -38.05
CA GLY A 134 1.23 10.02 -36.81
C GLY A 134 2.63 10.43 -36.33
N ARG A 135 2.72 11.64 -35.74
CA ARG A 135 3.84 12.10 -34.94
C ARG A 135 4.17 10.99 -33.94
N LYS A 136 5.27 10.24 -34.12
CA LYS A 136 5.85 9.33 -33.12
C LYS A 136 6.19 10.17 -31.90
N LYS A 137 5.20 10.47 -31.04
CA LYS A 137 5.41 10.95 -29.68
C LYS A 137 6.21 9.88 -28.96
N GLY A 138 7.44 10.19 -28.56
CA GLY A 138 8.21 9.31 -27.69
C GLY A 138 7.31 8.85 -26.53
N ALA A 139 7.36 7.56 -26.20
CA ALA A 139 6.50 6.98 -25.19
C ALA A 139 6.64 7.77 -23.87
N ALA A 140 5.53 8.29 -23.35
CA ALA A 140 5.55 9.07 -22.11
C ALA A 140 6.13 8.24 -20.96
N THR A 141 7.07 8.81 -20.20
CA THR A 141 7.63 8.19 -18.99
C THR A 141 6.87 8.73 -17.79
N VAL A 142 6.36 7.83 -16.94
CA VAL A 142 5.77 8.14 -15.62
C VAL A 142 6.61 7.49 -14.53
N VAL A 143 6.88 8.22 -13.44
CA VAL A 143 7.66 7.71 -12.31
C VAL A 143 6.75 7.42 -11.14
N PHE A 144 6.80 6.20 -10.61
CA PHE A 144 6.22 5.82 -9.33
C PHE A 144 7.31 5.83 -8.27
N CYS A 145 7.11 6.58 -7.19
CA CYS A 145 8.03 6.67 -6.06
C CYS A 145 7.28 6.50 -4.76
N ASP A 146 7.78 5.71 -3.82
CA ASP A 146 7.10 5.47 -2.56
C ASP A 146 7.99 5.66 -1.32
N GLY A 147 7.34 5.75 -0.17
CA GLY A 147 7.94 5.81 1.16
C GLY A 147 8.69 7.13 1.43
N VAL A 148 9.79 7.40 0.75
CA VAL A 148 10.63 8.59 0.96
C VAL A 148 10.43 9.60 -0.14
N SER A 149 9.93 10.80 0.17
CA SER A 149 9.62 11.84 -0.82
C SER A 149 10.80 12.70 -1.29
N ALA A 150 11.93 12.64 -0.57
CA ALA A 150 13.12 13.47 -0.89
C ALA A 150 13.58 13.43 -2.36
N PRO A 151 13.54 12.29 -3.10
CA PRO A 151 13.95 12.23 -4.50
C PRO A 151 12.94 12.83 -5.48
N VAL A 152 11.69 13.07 -5.07
CA VAL A 152 10.59 13.49 -5.97
C VAL A 152 10.94 14.71 -6.84
N PRO A 153 11.54 15.81 -6.31
CA PRO A 153 11.92 16.94 -7.14
C PRO A 153 12.91 16.58 -8.26
N LEU A 154 13.85 15.69 -7.99
CA LEU A 154 14.84 15.24 -8.98
C LEU A 154 14.18 14.30 -10.01
N LEU A 155 13.35 13.36 -9.55
CA LEU A 155 12.63 12.43 -10.43
C LEU A 155 11.70 13.12 -11.41
N ARG A 156 11.18 14.30 -11.08
CA ARG A 156 10.38 15.12 -12.00
C ARG A 156 11.11 15.58 -13.24
N LEU A 157 12.43 15.50 -13.28
CA LEU A 157 13.22 15.73 -14.49
C LEU A 157 13.08 14.57 -15.49
N ALA A 158 12.77 13.36 -15.00
CA ALA A 158 12.55 12.19 -15.86
C ALA A 158 11.09 12.07 -16.33
N GLY A 159 10.13 12.65 -15.60
CA GLY A 159 8.71 12.60 -15.96
C GLY A 159 7.78 13.02 -14.80
N PRO A 160 6.46 12.98 -15.02
CA PRO A 160 5.51 13.17 -13.93
C PRO A 160 5.67 12.08 -12.88
N VAL A 161 5.53 12.46 -11.58
CA VAL A 161 5.75 11.57 -10.45
C VAL A 161 4.44 11.32 -9.70
N LEU A 162 4.07 10.03 -9.57
CA LEU A 162 3.09 9.55 -8.60
C LEU A 162 3.85 9.15 -7.33
N PHE A 163 3.65 9.91 -6.26
CA PHE A 163 4.25 9.59 -4.96
C PHE A 163 3.26 8.83 -4.09
N TYR A 164 3.63 7.62 -3.64
CA TYR A 164 2.81 6.83 -2.74
C TYR A 164 3.26 7.00 -1.29
N CYS A 165 2.42 7.65 -0.49
CA CYS A 165 2.66 7.89 0.93
C CYS A 165 1.96 6.81 1.77
N HIS A 166 2.69 5.80 2.21
CA HIS A 166 2.17 4.75 3.10
C HIS A 166 1.70 5.35 4.43
N PHE A 167 2.49 6.26 4.96
CA PHE A 167 2.22 7.07 6.16
C PHE A 167 3.25 8.20 6.25
N PRO A 168 2.90 9.41 6.76
CA PRO A 168 3.88 10.48 6.93
C PRO A 168 5.01 10.10 7.89
N ASP A 169 6.28 10.11 7.41
CA ASP A 169 7.46 9.67 8.18
C ASP A 169 7.66 10.49 9.45
N LYS A 170 7.35 11.78 9.41
CA LYS A 170 7.42 12.66 10.59
C LYS A 170 6.56 12.20 11.76
N LEU A 171 5.51 11.41 11.52
CA LEU A 171 4.63 10.86 12.55
C LEU A 171 5.09 9.50 13.06
N LEU A 172 5.91 8.75 12.30
CA LEU A 172 6.47 7.48 12.72
C LEU A 172 7.52 7.65 13.83
N CYS A 173 8.15 8.80 13.90
CA CYS A 173 9.11 9.10 14.95
C CYS A 173 8.43 9.53 16.24
N VAL A 174 8.60 8.73 17.29
CA VAL A 174 8.13 9.08 18.64
C VAL A 174 8.77 10.39 19.09
N ARG A 175 7.96 11.45 19.23
CA ARG A 175 8.42 12.80 19.60
C ARG A 175 8.95 12.94 21.03
N ARG A 176 8.90 11.90 21.87
CA ARG A 176 9.46 11.84 23.22
C ARG A 176 10.99 11.69 23.21
N GLY A 177 11.69 12.56 22.47
CA GLY A 177 13.14 12.55 22.36
C GLY A 177 13.78 13.79 22.95
N SER A 178 15.11 13.73 23.17
CA SER A 178 15.93 14.86 23.58
C SER A 178 15.79 16.06 22.61
N ALA A 179 16.15 17.27 23.06
CA ALA A 179 16.19 18.47 22.21
C ALA A 179 17.05 18.24 20.95
N LEU A 180 18.13 17.46 21.06
CA LEU A 180 19.00 17.10 19.94
C LEU A 180 18.25 16.27 18.89
N LYS A 181 17.42 15.29 19.30
CA LYS A 181 16.60 14.50 18.37
C LYS A 181 15.58 15.37 17.64
N ARG A 182 14.95 16.34 18.32
CA ARG A 182 14.02 17.30 17.70
C ARG A 182 14.73 18.19 16.68
N ALA A 183 15.92 18.71 17.03
CA ALA A 183 16.71 19.54 16.12
C ALA A 183 17.16 18.77 14.86
N TYR A 184 17.53 17.49 15.01
CA TYR A 184 17.86 16.60 13.88
C TYR A 184 16.64 16.33 12.99
N ARG A 185 15.46 16.11 13.57
CA ARG A 185 14.24 15.77 12.82
C ARG A 185 13.60 16.96 12.10
N TRP A 186 13.68 18.15 12.68
CA TRP A 186 13.02 19.32 12.12
C TRP A 186 13.34 19.61 10.64
N PRO A 187 14.61 19.59 10.17
CA PRO A 187 14.91 19.80 8.76
C PRO A 187 14.43 18.63 7.88
N LEU A 188 14.42 17.40 8.37
CA LEU A 188 13.92 16.23 7.65
C LEU A 188 12.39 16.29 7.51
N ASP A 189 11.68 16.69 8.55
CA ASP A 189 10.22 16.84 8.54
C ASP A 189 9.79 17.95 7.56
N LEU A 190 10.55 19.07 7.50
CA LEU A 190 10.33 20.13 6.52
C LEU A 190 10.64 19.66 5.09
N LEU A 191 11.73 18.94 4.90
CA LEU A 191 12.11 18.35 3.62
C LEU A 191 11.02 17.43 3.11
N GLU A 192 10.48 16.55 3.97
CA GLU A 192 9.38 15.64 3.62
C GLU A 192 8.15 16.40 3.10
N GLU A 193 7.71 17.45 3.82
CA GLU A 193 6.54 18.25 3.40
C GLU A 193 6.77 18.93 2.04
N VAL A 194 7.93 19.59 1.86
CA VAL A 194 8.26 20.33 0.63
C VAL A 194 8.40 19.38 -0.56
N THR A 195 9.10 18.27 -0.40
CA THR A 195 9.35 17.32 -1.49
C THR A 195 8.11 16.51 -1.85
N THR A 196 7.29 16.10 -0.88
CA THR A 196 5.97 15.52 -1.13
C THR A 196 5.09 16.48 -1.93
N GLY A 197 5.11 17.76 -1.56
CA GLY A 197 4.40 18.82 -2.28
C GLY A 197 4.89 19.06 -3.71
N SER A 198 6.02 18.53 -4.14
CA SER A 198 6.51 18.65 -5.53
C SER A 198 6.04 17.50 -6.44
N ALA A 199 5.42 16.44 -5.89
CA ALA A 199 4.85 15.36 -6.68
C ALA A 199 3.76 15.85 -7.65
N SER A 200 3.62 15.18 -8.79
CA SER A 200 2.53 15.48 -9.74
C SER A 200 1.19 15.02 -9.19
N SER A 201 1.18 13.88 -8.53
CA SER A 201 0.04 13.35 -7.76
C SER A 201 0.56 12.60 -6.53
N VAL A 202 -0.25 12.56 -5.47
CA VAL A 202 0.04 11.79 -4.26
C VAL A 202 -1.03 10.73 -4.09
N ALA A 203 -0.62 9.49 -3.81
CA ALA A 203 -1.49 8.40 -3.44
C ALA A 203 -1.26 8.01 -1.97
N VAL A 204 -2.31 7.54 -1.30
CA VAL A 204 -2.29 7.00 0.06
C VAL A 204 -3.06 5.69 0.11
N ASN A 205 -2.82 4.88 1.13
CA ASN A 205 -3.38 3.53 1.26
C ASN A 205 -4.82 3.48 1.80
N SER A 206 -5.37 4.60 2.28
CA SER A 206 -6.71 4.66 2.87
C SER A 206 -7.20 6.10 3.05
N ASN A 207 -8.51 6.31 3.22
CA ASN A 207 -9.07 7.61 3.61
C ASN A 207 -8.60 8.02 5.00
N PHE A 208 -8.42 7.06 5.91
CA PHE A 208 -7.81 7.33 7.21
C PHE A 208 -6.43 7.95 7.05
N THR A 209 -5.56 7.35 6.21
CA THR A 209 -4.23 7.92 5.93
C THR A 209 -4.32 9.25 5.19
N ALA A 210 -5.32 9.45 4.31
CA ALA A 210 -5.57 10.75 3.69
C ALA A 210 -5.88 11.84 4.72
N GLY A 211 -6.70 11.53 5.74
CA GLY A 211 -6.95 12.42 6.88
C GLY A 211 -5.67 12.77 7.64
N ILE A 212 -4.91 11.75 8.02
CA ILE A 212 -3.61 11.91 8.70
C ILE A 212 -2.63 12.72 7.84
N PHE A 213 -2.59 12.50 6.53
CA PHE A 213 -1.76 13.26 5.59
C PHE A 213 -2.09 14.76 5.63
N ARG A 214 -3.38 15.12 5.60
CA ARG A 214 -3.82 16.52 5.67
C ARG A 214 -3.45 17.17 7.01
N GLU A 215 -3.60 16.45 8.11
CA GLU A 215 -3.18 16.91 9.44
C GLU A 215 -1.66 17.08 9.55
N ALA A 216 -0.93 16.11 8.99
CA ALA A 216 0.53 16.11 9.01
C ALA A 216 1.12 17.24 8.16
N PHE A 217 0.54 17.52 7.00
CA PHE A 217 1.02 18.51 6.04
C PHE A 217 -0.02 19.62 5.78
N PRO A 218 -0.23 20.56 6.74
CA PRO A 218 -1.33 21.53 6.66
C PRO A 218 -1.27 22.44 5.43
N ARG A 219 -0.06 22.71 4.90
CA ARG A 219 0.14 23.50 3.67
C ARG A 219 -0.30 22.75 2.43
N LEU A 220 -0.02 21.42 2.39
CA LEU A 220 -0.42 20.53 1.31
C LEU A 220 -1.89 20.16 1.42
N GLY A 221 -2.39 19.90 2.63
CA GLY A 221 -3.79 19.56 2.89
C GLY A 221 -4.76 20.59 2.31
N ARG A 222 -4.44 21.89 2.44
CA ARG A 222 -5.23 22.97 1.81
C ARG A 222 -5.16 22.98 0.28
N ALA A 223 -4.03 22.58 -0.30
CA ALA A 223 -3.87 22.50 -1.77
C ALA A 223 -4.62 21.32 -2.37
N PHE A 224 -4.77 20.22 -1.61
CA PHE A 224 -5.45 19.00 -2.06
C PHE A 224 -6.95 18.96 -1.70
N SER A 225 -7.43 19.73 -0.70
CA SER A 225 -8.83 19.72 -0.27
C SER A 225 -9.80 20.30 -1.29
N SER A 226 -9.34 21.13 -2.21
CA SER A 226 -10.18 21.72 -3.25
C SER A 226 -10.65 20.74 -4.34
N ALA A 227 -10.12 19.53 -4.39
CA ALA A 227 -10.54 18.51 -5.35
C ALA A 227 -11.72 17.65 -4.86
N GLU A 228 -11.88 17.46 -3.54
CA GLU A 228 -12.96 16.66 -2.94
C GLU A 228 -14.32 17.36 -2.91
N GLN A 229 -14.36 18.69 -2.86
CA GLN A 229 -15.63 19.45 -2.73
C GLN A 229 -16.45 19.55 -4.02
N LYS A 230 -15.97 19.03 -5.17
CA LYS A 230 -16.68 19.07 -6.45
C LYS A 230 -17.36 17.77 -6.86
N GLY A 231 -17.25 16.71 -6.08
CA GLY A 231 -17.97 15.46 -6.27
C GLY A 231 -19.25 15.41 -5.45
N GLU A 232 -20.23 16.28 -5.68
CA GLU A 232 -21.59 16.04 -5.21
C GLU A 232 -22.09 14.72 -5.80
N VAL A 233 -22.24 13.73 -4.92
CA VAL A 233 -23.02 12.54 -5.21
C VAL A 233 -24.44 13.00 -5.48
N ARG A 234 -24.87 13.02 -6.74
CA ARG A 234 -26.29 13.12 -7.07
C ARG A 234 -26.95 11.82 -6.62
N GLU A 235 -27.56 11.86 -5.44
CA GLU A 235 -28.53 10.86 -5.05
C GLU A 235 -29.73 10.95 -5.99
N GLY A 236 -29.85 9.98 -6.88
CA GLY A 236 -31.09 9.75 -7.61
C GLY A 236 -32.14 9.14 -6.66
N PRO A 237 -33.40 9.50 -6.71
CA PRO A 237 -34.44 8.97 -5.85
C PRO A 237 -34.77 7.51 -6.23
N GLY A 238 -34.42 6.57 -5.37
CA GLY A 238 -34.90 5.19 -5.38
C GLY A 238 -33.88 4.12 -5.72
N GLY A 239 -33.30 3.49 -4.68
CA GLY A 239 -32.54 2.26 -4.82
C GLY A 239 -31.63 2.00 -3.63
N ALA A 240 -32.00 1.05 -2.79
CA ALA A 240 -31.18 0.61 -1.66
C ALA A 240 -29.80 0.12 -2.10
N GLY A 241 -28.72 0.69 -1.53
CA GLY A 241 -27.44 0.00 -1.32
C GLY A 241 -26.45 -0.06 -2.46
N GLY A 242 -26.19 1.02 -3.20
CA GLY A 242 -25.05 1.13 -4.09
C GLY A 242 -23.82 1.67 -3.33
N HIS A 243 -22.88 0.80 -2.91
CA HIS A 243 -21.60 1.23 -2.41
C HIS A 243 -20.74 1.71 -3.58
N ALA A 244 -20.19 2.94 -3.45
CA ALA A 244 -19.25 3.47 -4.41
C ALA A 244 -18.09 2.48 -4.57
N ALA A 245 -17.90 1.97 -5.77
CA ALA A 245 -16.66 1.35 -6.23
C ALA A 245 -15.51 2.29 -5.91
N ALA A 246 -14.30 1.75 -5.70
CA ALA A 246 -13.08 2.52 -5.42
C ALA A 246 -13.06 3.78 -6.30
N GLY A 247 -13.57 4.89 -5.74
CA GLY A 247 -13.90 6.04 -6.54
C GLY A 247 -12.64 6.77 -6.92
N ILE A 248 -12.28 6.68 -8.19
CA ILE A 248 -11.55 7.76 -8.84
C ILE A 248 -12.45 8.98 -8.66
N VAL A 249 -12.14 9.83 -7.69
CA VAL A 249 -12.71 11.16 -7.62
C VAL A 249 -12.14 11.91 -8.82
N ALA A 250 -12.87 11.88 -9.92
CA ALA A 250 -12.48 12.56 -11.15
C ALA A 250 -12.36 14.05 -10.84
N ALA A 251 -11.16 14.57 -10.98
CA ALA A 251 -10.89 15.99 -10.87
C ALA A 251 -11.65 16.73 -11.97
N GLY A 252 -12.56 17.61 -11.56
CA GLY A 252 -13.05 18.67 -12.44
C GLY A 252 -11.85 19.52 -12.88
N GLY A 253 -11.76 19.82 -14.18
CA GLY A 253 -10.65 20.50 -14.84
C GLY A 253 -10.22 21.83 -14.21
N GLY A 254 -9.26 21.74 -13.31
CA GLY A 254 -8.51 22.82 -12.72
C GLY A 254 -7.13 22.28 -12.37
N SER A 255 -6.07 23.05 -12.56
CA SER A 255 -4.65 22.70 -12.40
C SER A 255 -4.23 22.34 -10.95
N GLY A 256 -5.06 21.64 -10.19
CA GLY A 256 -4.83 21.25 -8.81
C GLY A 256 -4.22 19.85 -8.70
N ARG A 257 -3.23 19.71 -7.82
CA ARG A 257 -2.65 18.42 -7.45
C ARG A 257 -3.69 17.54 -6.78
N VAL A 258 -3.72 16.25 -7.09
CA VAL A 258 -4.74 15.32 -6.60
C VAL A 258 -4.14 14.42 -5.52
N LEU A 259 -4.83 14.30 -4.39
CA LEU A 259 -4.62 13.25 -3.39
C LEU A 259 -5.57 12.11 -3.70
N ARG A 260 -5.03 10.90 -3.91
CA ARG A 260 -5.79 9.71 -4.29
C ARG A 260 -5.73 8.66 -3.20
N VAL A 261 -6.77 7.86 -3.08
CA VAL A 261 -6.72 6.63 -2.30
C VAL A 261 -6.53 5.46 -3.29
N LEU A 262 -5.41 4.76 -3.13
CA LEU A 262 -5.12 3.50 -3.83
C LEU A 262 -4.96 2.43 -2.76
N TYR A 263 -5.99 1.62 -2.55
CA TYR A 263 -5.97 0.53 -1.56
C TYR A 263 -4.92 -0.51 -1.93
N PRO A 264 -4.11 -0.99 -0.97
CA PRO A 264 -3.19 -2.10 -1.21
C PRO A 264 -3.97 -3.33 -1.70
N PRO A 265 -3.56 -3.95 -2.82
CA PRO A 265 -4.28 -5.10 -3.35
C PRO A 265 -3.98 -6.37 -2.57
N THR A 266 -4.96 -7.27 -2.59
CA THR A 266 -4.82 -8.62 -2.06
C THR A 266 -5.05 -9.62 -3.20
N ASP A 267 -4.20 -10.64 -3.29
CA ASP A 267 -4.41 -11.76 -4.20
C ASP A 267 -5.49 -12.66 -3.61
N VAL A 268 -6.71 -12.54 -4.13
CA VAL A 268 -7.87 -13.29 -3.64
C VAL A 268 -7.71 -14.80 -3.89
N GLU A 269 -6.99 -15.19 -4.94
CA GLU A 269 -6.77 -16.59 -5.29
C GLU A 269 -5.76 -17.29 -4.37
N ALA A 270 -4.86 -16.53 -3.76
CA ALA A 270 -3.94 -17.05 -2.75
C ALA A 270 -4.66 -17.46 -1.45
N TYR A 271 -5.91 -17.06 -1.27
CA TYR A 271 -6.73 -17.38 -0.09
C TYR A 271 -7.87 -18.33 -0.49
N PRO A 272 -7.77 -19.62 -0.15
CA PRO A 272 -8.77 -20.62 -0.52
C PRO A 272 -10.12 -20.30 0.12
N GLU A 273 -11.17 -20.44 -0.69
CA GLU A 273 -12.54 -20.27 -0.23
C GLU A 273 -12.93 -21.39 0.75
N ARG A 274 -13.79 -21.08 1.70
CA ARG A 274 -14.47 -22.12 2.47
C ARG A 274 -15.30 -22.97 1.51
N GLY A 275 -15.08 -24.29 1.53
CA GLY A 275 -15.82 -25.20 0.65
C GLY A 275 -17.32 -25.09 0.85
N HIS A 276 -18.05 -24.78 -0.22
CA HIS A 276 -19.52 -24.82 -0.24
C HIS A 276 -20.12 -26.23 -0.07
N GLY A 277 -19.32 -27.25 0.29
CA GLY A 277 -19.70 -28.65 0.33
C GLY A 277 -20.07 -29.22 1.70
N GLU A 278 -19.81 -28.53 2.78
CA GLU A 278 -20.22 -29.00 4.12
C GLU A 278 -21.62 -28.47 4.45
N THR A 279 -22.64 -29.15 3.94
CA THR A 279 -24.07 -28.82 4.10
C THR A 279 -24.64 -29.03 5.51
N SER A 280 -23.81 -29.38 6.46
CA SER A 280 -24.19 -29.37 7.88
C SER A 280 -23.33 -28.36 8.62
N PRO A 281 -23.92 -27.43 9.40
CA PRO A 281 -23.13 -26.57 10.25
C PRO A 281 -22.30 -27.46 11.17
N PRO A 282 -20.96 -27.28 11.24
CA PRO A 282 -20.13 -28.09 12.12
C PRO A 282 -20.68 -27.97 13.54
N SER A 283 -20.80 -29.09 14.23
CA SER A 283 -21.29 -29.11 15.63
C SER A 283 -20.43 -28.22 16.54
N LYS A 284 -19.20 -27.94 16.13
CA LYS A 284 -18.26 -27.04 16.82
C LYS A 284 -17.79 -25.93 15.89
N MET A 285 -17.59 -24.74 16.43
CA MET A 285 -16.99 -23.60 15.75
C MET A 285 -15.51 -23.87 15.44
N GLY A 286 -15.04 -23.35 14.32
CA GLY A 286 -13.62 -23.19 14.08
C GLY A 286 -12.97 -22.24 15.10
N PRO A 287 -11.63 -22.11 15.11
CA PRO A 287 -10.96 -21.21 16.05
C PRO A 287 -11.37 -19.75 15.82
N ILE A 288 -11.44 -18.99 16.88
CA ILE A 288 -11.36 -17.52 16.82
C ILE A 288 -9.88 -17.20 16.57
N VAL A 289 -9.56 -16.34 15.61
CA VAL A 289 -8.18 -16.07 15.23
C VAL A 289 -7.85 -14.60 15.43
N SER A 290 -6.68 -14.30 16.01
CA SER A 290 -6.08 -12.97 15.99
C SER A 290 -4.72 -13.06 15.31
N LEU A 291 -4.57 -12.39 14.15
CA LEU A 291 -3.38 -12.47 13.33
C LEU A 291 -2.64 -11.12 13.34
N ASN A 292 -1.60 -11.00 14.17
CA ASN A 292 -0.84 -9.77 14.37
C ASN A 292 0.59 -10.09 14.86
N ARG A 293 1.54 -9.17 14.63
CA ARG A 293 2.86 -9.25 15.28
C ARG A 293 2.71 -9.12 16.79
N PHE A 294 3.58 -9.81 17.55
CA PHE A 294 3.62 -9.74 19.02
C PHE A 294 4.21 -8.39 19.49
N GLU A 295 3.46 -7.31 19.26
CA GLU A 295 3.81 -5.94 19.63
C GLU A 295 2.67 -5.32 20.45
N ARG A 296 3.00 -4.59 21.53
CA ARG A 296 2.00 -3.98 22.43
C ARG A 296 1.00 -3.07 21.72
N LYS A 297 1.47 -2.37 20.66
CA LYS A 297 0.61 -1.52 19.84
C LYS A 297 -0.52 -2.28 19.13
N LYS A 298 -0.43 -3.62 19.03
CA LYS A 298 -1.46 -4.48 18.42
C LYS A 298 -2.59 -4.83 19.39
N ASN A 299 -2.47 -4.46 20.66
CA ASN A 299 -3.50 -4.63 21.70
C ASN A 299 -4.05 -6.07 21.77
N LEU A 300 -3.17 -7.08 21.69
CA LEU A 300 -3.56 -8.49 21.72
C LEU A 300 -4.23 -8.94 23.04
N PRO A 301 -3.95 -8.33 24.22
CA PRO A 301 -4.68 -8.65 25.44
C PRO A 301 -6.19 -8.52 25.27
N LEU A 302 -6.69 -7.56 24.50
CA LEU A 302 -8.11 -7.39 24.20
C LEU A 302 -8.74 -8.66 23.60
N ALA A 303 -8.02 -9.42 22.76
CA ALA A 303 -8.53 -10.66 22.18
C ALA A 303 -8.72 -11.76 23.26
N VAL A 304 -7.78 -11.86 24.21
CA VAL A 304 -7.85 -12.80 25.34
C VAL A 304 -8.99 -12.41 26.29
N GLU A 305 -9.08 -11.15 26.63
CA GLU A 305 -10.13 -10.60 27.51
C GLU A 305 -11.53 -10.74 26.90
N ALA A 306 -11.66 -10.54 25.57
CA ALA A 306 -12.91 -10.73 24.85
C ALA A 306 -13.38 -12.20 24.85
N LEU A 307 -12.44 -13.16 24.72
CA LEU A 307 -12.77 -14.58 24.91
C LEU A 307 -13.27 -14.83 26.32
N GLY A 308 -12.59 -14.33 27.36
CA GLY A 308 -13.00 -14.47 28.76
C GLY A 308 -14.39 -13.93 29.03
N TRP A 309 -14.68 -12.74 28.46
CA TRP A 309 -16.01 -12.13 28.56
C TRP A 309 -17.09 -13.00 27.87
N ALA A 310 -16.82 -13.48 26.67
CA ALA A 310 -17.75 -14.32 25.91
C ALA A 310 -18.06 -15.64 26.64
N LEU A 311 -17.05 -16.25 27.27
CA LEU A 311 -17.23 -17.45 28.09
C LEU A 311 -18.08 -17.18 29.33
N GLY A 312 -17.89 -16.03 29.98
CA GLY A 312 -18.71 -15.63 31.13
C GLY A 312 -20.18 -15.41 30.75
N GLU A 313 -20.43 -14.80 29.60
CA GLU A 313 -21.80 -14.54 29.11
C GLU A 313 -22.53 -15.80 28.63
N MET A 314 -21.80 -16.72 27.96
CA MET A 314 -22.39 -17.98 27.47
C MET A 314 -22.51 -19.05 28.56
N GLY A 315 -21.64 -19.00 29.55
CA GLY A 315 -21.45 -20.10 30.50
C GLY A 315 -20.58 -21.23 29.94
N VAL A 316 -19.94 -21.97 30.84
CA VAL A 316 -18.94 -22.99 30.50
C VAL A 316 -19.50 -24.11 29.63
N GLU A 317 -20.75 -24.55 29.90
CA GLU A 317 -21.39 -25.65 29.18
C GLU A 317 -21.67 -25.27 27.71
N GLU A 318 -22.34 -24.12 27.45
CA GLU A 318 -22.64 -23.65 26.10
C GLU A 318 -21.34 -23.41 25.32
N ALA A 319 -20.35 -22.76 25.92
CA ALA A 319 -19.06 -22.46 25.30
C ALA A 319 -18.28 -23.75 24.96
N SER A 320 -18.30 -24.75 25.80
CA SER A 320 -17.68 -26.06 25.55
C SER A 320 -18.37 -26.81 24.41
N LEU A 321 -19.70 -26.81 24.36
CA LEU A 321 -20.47 -27.41 23.27
C LEU A 321 -20.15 -26.73 21.92
N LYS A 322 -20.00 -25.42 21.92
CA LYS A 322 -19.60 -24.64 20.74
C LYS A 322 -18.13 -24.79 20.36
N GLY A 323 -17.27 -25.25 21.27
CA GLY A 323 -15.83 -25.44 21.04
C GLY A 323 -15.06 -24.12 20.90
N LEU A 324 -15.42 -23.09 21.69
CA LEU A 324 -14.74 -21.80 21.66
C LEU A 324 -13.26 -21.95 22.04
N ARG A 325 -12.38 -21.46 21.17
CA ARG A 325 -10.95 -21.35 21.42
C ARG A 325 -10.37 -20.19 20.63
N LEU A 326 -9.29 -19.60 21.11
CA LEU A 326 -8.58 -18.48 20.47
C LEU A 326 -7.19 -18.91 20.02
N VAL A 327 -6.83 -18.59 18.79
CA VAL A 327 -5.47 -18.71 18.28
C VAL A 327 -4.93 -17.32 18.00
N ILE A 328 -3.89 -16.93 18.73
CA ILE A 328 -3.13 -15.70 18.47
C ILE A 328 -1.88 -16.08 17.68
N ALA A 329 -1.79 -15.62 16.45
CA ALA A 329 -0.71 -15.98 15.54
C ALA A 329 -0.03 -14.74 14.93
N GLY A 330 1.26 -14.86 14.58
CA GLY A 330 1.94 -13.79 13.84
C GLY A 330 3.44 -13.68 14.03
N GLY A 331 3.98 -12.58 13.52
CA GLY A 331 5.43 -12.34 13.52
C GLY A 331 6.01 -12.13 14.92
N TYR A 332 7.11 -12.83 15.17
CA TYR A 332 7.84 -12.84 16.43
C TYR A 332 9.33 -12.95 16.17
N ASP A 333 10.13 -12.06 16.75
CA ASP A 333 11.59 -12.12 16.71
C ASP A 333 12.14 -12.08 18.15
N LYS A 334 12.79 -13.18 18.58
CA LYS A 334 13.42 -13.29 19.92
C LYS A 334 14.58 -12.31 20.15
N ARG A 335 15.06 -11.66 19.11
CA ARG A 335 16.06 -10.59 19.23
C ARG A 335 15.43 -9.23 19.56
N VAL A 336 14.11 -9.12 19.46
CA VAL A 336 13.35 -7.93 19.82
C VAL A 336 12.74 -8.12 21.20
N PRO A 337 13.26 -7.45 22.25
CA PRO A 337 12.80 -7.63 23.63
C PRO A 337 11.30 -7.43 23.79
N GLU A 338 10.71 -6.45 23.10
CA GLU A 338 9.27 -6.20 23.13
C GLU A 338 8.44 -7.43 22.71
N ASN A 339 8.90 -8.20 21.70
CA ASN A 339 8.18 -9.39 21.25
C ASN A 339 8.20 -10.48 22.33
N VAL A 340 9.35 -10.67 22.99
CA VAL A 340 9.52 -11.66 24.06
C VAL A 340 8.67 -11.29 25.28
N ASP A 341 8.79 -10.06 25.75
CA ASP A 341 8.06 -9.56 26.91
C ASP A 341 6.54 -9.63 26.66
N HIS A 342 6.10 -9.21 25.46
CA HIS A 342 4.68 -9.16 25.14
C HIS A 342 4.04 -10.55 25.03
N LEU A 343 4.74 -11.55 24.51
CA LEU A 343 4.27 -12.93 24.51
C LEU A 343 4.07 -13.43 25.95
N SER A 344 5.05 -13.22 26.85
CA SER A 344 4.94 -13.60 28.26
C SER A 344 3.80 -12.85 28.97
N GLU A 345 3.55 -11.58 28.63
CA GLU A 345 2.41 -10.81 29.15
C GLU A 345 1.07 -11.42 28.71
N LEU A 346 0.97 -11.92 27.47
CA LEU A 346 -0.23 -12.57 26.94
C LEU A 346 -0.47 -13.92 27.60
N GLU A 347 0.56 -14.73 27.78
CA GLU A 347 0.47 -16.00 28.51
C GLU A 347 0.01 -15.77 29.96
N ALA A 348 0.59 -14.78 30.65
CA ALA A 348 0.16 -14.40 31.99
C ALA A 348 -1.28 -13.86 32.03
N CYS A 349 -1.73 -13.17 30.97
CA CYS A 349 -3.11 -12.70 30.84
C CYS A 349 -4.07 -13.88 30.70
N ALA A 350 -3.77 -14.86 29.86
CA ALA A 350 -4.58 -16.08 29.71
C ALA A 350 -4.66 -16.87 31.02
N ALA A 351 -3.55 -17.09 31.72
CA ALA A 351 -3.48 -17.76 33.00
C ALA A 351 -4.33 -17.05 34.07
N ARG A 352 -4.21 -15.73 34.17
CA ARG A 352 -5.00 -14.94 35.14
C ARG A 352 -6.51 -15.10 34.95
N LEU A 353 -6.94 -15.28 33.69
CA LEU A 353 -8.35 -15.46 33.31
C LEU A 353 -8.77 -16.93 33.29
N GLY A 354 -7.87 -17.87 33.58
CA GLY A 354 -8.15 -19.33 33.54
C GLY A 354 -8.40 -19.86 32.14
N LEU A 355 -7.75 -19.24 31.12
CA LEU A 355 -7.96 -19.54 29.70
C LEU A 355 -6.80 -20.32 29.06
N ASP A 356 -5.83 -20.82 29.82
CA ASP A 356 -4.63 -21.50 29.33
C ASP A 356 -4.92 -22.62 28.32
N SER A 357 -5.97 -23.36 28.54
CA SER A 357 -6.36 -24.48 27.66
C SER A 357 -7.14 -24.05 26.43
N LEU A 358 -7.57 -22.79 26.37
CA LEU A 358 -8.40 -22.24 25.28
C LEU A 358 -7.68 -21.23 24.40
N VAL A 359 -6.50 -20.74 24.82
CA VAL A 359 -5.69 -19.79 24.08
C VAL A 359 -4.40 -20.45 23.61
N GLU A 360 -4.19 -20.45 22.32
CA GLU A 360 -2.98 -20.97 21.67
C GLU A 360 -2.19 -19.82 21.03
N PHE A 361 -0.87 -19.81 21.26
CA PHE A 361 0.06 -18.83 20.67
C PHE A 361 0.90 -19.51 19.59
N ARG A 362 0.87 -18.98 18.36
CA ARG A 362 1.65 -19.49 17.22
C ARG A 362 2.56 -18.40 16.67
N THR A 363 3.86 -18.54 16.85
CA THR A 363 4.85 -17.60 16.34
C THR A 363 5.30 -17.96 14.94
N ASN A 364 5.48 -16.95 14.06
CA ASN A 364 6.07 -17.09 12.72
C ASN A 364 5.40 -18.18 11.85
N VAL A 365 4.09 -18.16 11.79
CA VAL A 365 3.32 -19.07 10.94
C VAL A 365 3.64 -18.83 9.47
N ALA A 366 3.94 -19.91 8.72
CA ALA A 366 4.17 -19.85 7.29
C ALA A 366 2.90 -19.42 6.53
N ASP A 367 3.07 -18.87 5.33
CA ASP A 367 1.95 -18.27 4.58
C ASP A 367 0.82 -19.27 4.28
N ASP A 368 1.14 -20.49 3.89
CA ASP A 368 0.15 -21.55 3.66
C ASP A 368 -0.64 -21.91 4.93
N ALA A 369 0.06 -22.05 6.06
CA ALA A 369 -0.55 -22.34 7.34
C ALA A 369 -1.38 -21.13 7.87
N ARG A 370 -0.96 -19.91 7.52
CA ARG A 370 -1.69 -18.66 7.81
C ARG A 370 -3.00 -18.60 7.02
N ALA A 371 -2.96 -18.88 5.71
CA ALA A 371 -4.14 -18.92 4.86
C ALA A 371 -5.14 -20.00 5.35
N GLU A 372 -4.64 -21.19 5.71
CA GLU A 372 -5.46 -22.28 6.26
C GLU A 372 -6.07 -21.92 7.61
N LEU A 373 -5.30 -21.25 8.49
CA LEU A 373 -5.82 -20.77 9.78
C LEU A 373 -6.98 -19.77 9.60
N LEU A 374 -6.85 -18.84 8.65
CA LEU A 374 -7.90 -17.89 8.30
C LEU A 374 -9.12 -18.59 7.68
N ARG A 375 -8.90 -19.60 6.82
CA ARG A 375 -9.97 -20.40 6.22
C ARG A 375 -10.79 -21.17 7.26
N GLN A 376 -10.14 -21.68 8.30
CA GLN A 376 -10.80 -22.40 9.38
C GLN A 376 -11.43 -21.48 10.43
N ALA A 377 -11.05 -20.20 10.47
CA ALA A 377 -11.46 -19.28 11.51
C ALA A 377 -12.98 -19.07 11.54
N SER A 378 -13.62 -19.22 12.68
CA SER A 378 -15.04 -18.86 12.86
C SER A 378 -15.24 -17.35 12.75
N CYS A 379 -14.30 -16.58 13.27
CA CYS A 379 -14.15 -15.15 13.07
C CYS A 379 -12.70 -14.72 13.32
N VAL A 380 -12.35 -13.52 12.84
CA VAL A 380 -11.04 -12.93 13.05
C VAL A 380 -11.15 -11.69 13.91
N LEU A 381 -10.40 -11.64 15.02
CA LEU A 381 -10.32 -10.48 15.89
C LEU A 381 -9.17 -9.56 15.44
N TYR A 382 -9.50 -8.33 15.12
CA TYR A 382 -8.52 -7.31 14.74
C TYR A 382 -8.53 -6.18 15.76
N THR A 383 -7.63 -6.28 16.72
CA THR A 383 -7.56 -5.43 17.91
C THR A 383 -6.76 -4.13 17.79
N PRO A 384 -5.89 -3.90 16.77
CA PRO A 384 -5.14 -2.66 16.65
C PRO A 384 -6.04 -1.45 16.43
N SER A 385 -5.79 -0.38 17.19
CA SER A 385 -6.44 0.91 16.99
C SER A 385 -5.63 1.79 16.04
N ARG A 386 -6.32 2.61 15.24
CA ARG A 386 -5.72 3.61 14.33
C ARG A 386 -4.72 3.00 13.33
N GLU A 387 -4.93 1.77 12.89
CA GLU A 387 -4.16 1.16 11.81
C GLU A 387 -4.40 1.92 10.49
N HIS A 388 -3.37 1.98 9.67
CA HIS A 388 -3.40 2.77 8.45
C HIS A 388 -4.38 2.21 7.41
N PHE A 389 -4.42 0.88 7.23
CA PHE A 389 -5.33 0.18 6.34
C PHE A 389 -5.92 -1.08 6.98
N GLY A 390 -5.06 -1.96 7.54
CA GLY A 390 -5.49 -3.23 8.11
C GLY A 390 -5.67 -4.30 7.03
N ILE A 391 -4.56 -4.84 6.53
CA ILE A 391 -4.59 -5.89 5.50
C ILE A 391 -5.21 -7.21 6.03
N VAL A 392 -5.00 -7.53 7.32
CA VAL A 392 -5.52 -8.76 7.94
C VAL A 392 -7.05 -8.88 7.88
N PRO A 393 -7.86 -7.85 8.16
CA PRO A 393 -9.29 -7.85 7.86
C PRO A 393 -9.62 -8.23 6.42
N VAL A 394 -8.86 -7.74 5.44
CA VAL A 394 -9.08 -8.05 4.01
C VAL A 394 -8.75 -9.52 3.74
N GLU A 395 -7.62 -10.03 4.23
CA GLU A 395 -7.22 -11.44 4.11
C GLU A 395 -8.24 -12.39 4.77
N ALA A 396 -8.76 -12.02 5.93
CA ALA A 396 -9.81 -12.79 6.61
C ALA A 396 -11.09 -12.85 5.75
N MET A 397 -11.51 -11.71 5.19
CA MET A 397 -12.66 -11.66 4.30
C MET A 397 -12.42 -12.42 2.99
N CYS A 398 -11.18 -12.49 2.45
CA CYS A 398 -10.85 -13.37 1.33
C CYS A 398 -11.17 -14.83 1.62
N CYS A 399 -10.90 -15.29 2.84
CA CYS A 399 -11.21 -16.65 3.29
C CYS A 399 -12.71 -16.84 3.67
N GLY A 400 -13.55 -15.82 3.55
CA GLY A 400 -14.94 -15.87 3.99
C GLY A 400 -15.10 -15.90 5.52
N ALA A 401 -14.12 -15.41 6.28
CA ALA A 401 -14.21 -15.26 7.72
C ALA A 401 -14.77 -13.89 8.11
N PRO A 402 -15.82 -13.79 8.93
CA PRO A 402 -16.30 -12.53 9.46
C PRO A 402 -15.24 -11.89 10.36
N VAL A 403 -15.14 -10.56 10.31
CA VAL A 403 -14.14 -9.79 11.07
C VAL A 403 -14.79 -9.06 12.23
N ILE A 404 -14.21 -9.14 13.43
CA ILE A 404 -14.52 -8.27 14.57
C ILE A 404 -13.33 -7.34 14.75
N ALA A 405 -13.49 -6.07 14.43
CA ALA A 405 -12.41 -5.11 14.42
C ALA A 405 -12.70 -3.89 15.30
N VAL A 406 -11.64 -3.23 15.77
CA VAL A 406 -11.79 -1.95 16.47
C VAL A 406 -12.36 -0.91 15.52
N ASN A 407 -13.36 -0.15 16.00
CA ASN A 407 -14.04 0.93 15.29
C ASN A 407 -13.13 2.15 15.13
N SER A 408 -11.98 1.98 14.46
CA SER A 408 -11.02 3.09 14.21
C SER A 408 -10.05 2.76 13.09
N GLY A 409 -9.56 3.78 12.39
CA GLY A 409 -8.53 3.64 11.36
C GLY A 409 -9.03 2.94 10.10
N GLY A 410 -8.15 2.21 9.44
CA GLY A 410 -8.44 1.47 8.20
C GLY A 410 -9.57 0.47 8.27
N PRO A 411 -9.82 -0.25 9.40
CA PRO A 411 -11.00 -1.10 9.57
C PRO A 411 -12.33 -0.42 9.26
N LEU A 412 -12.48 0.89 9.45
CA LEU A 412 -13.67 1.65 9.06
C LEU A 412 -13.95 1.62 7.56
N GLU A 413 -12.92 1.35 6.76
CA GLU A 413 -13.01 1.30 5.29
C GLU A 413 -13.09 -0.15 4.78
N THR A 414 -12.40 -1.08 5.45
CA THR A 414 -12.34 -2.48 5.02
C THR A 414 -13.56 -3.26 5.47
N VAL A 415 -14.04 -3.07 6.71
CA VAL A 415 -15.17 -3.79 7.30
C VAL A 415 -16.43 -2.94 7.24
N VAL A 416 -17.54 -3.52 6.77
CA VAL A 416 -18.87 -2.90 6.83
C VAL A 416 -19.61 -3.48 8.02
N HIS A 417 -19.88 -2.63 9.03
CA HIS A 417 -20.52 -3.02 10.28
C HIS A 417 -21.84 -3.76 10.03
N GLU A 418 -22.03 -4.89 10.73
CA GLU A 418 -23.16 -5.82 10.65
C GLU A 418 -23.40 -6.44 9.25
N ARG A 419 -22.56 -6.14 8.25
CA ARG A 419 -22.68 -6.73 6.90
C ARG A 419 -21.54 -7.71 6.57
N THR A 420 -20.28 -7.31 6.79
CA THR A 420 -19.09 -8.15 6.55
C THR A 420 -18.35 -8.52 7.83
N GLY A 421 -18.82 -7.99 8.97
CA GLY A 421 -18.24 -8.18 10.28
C GLY A 421 -18.78 -7.14 11.27
N PHE A 422 -18.10 -6.98 12.40
CA PHE A 422 -18.46 -6.02 13.44
C PHE A 422 -17.33 -5.00 13.64
N LEU A 423 -17.72 -3.72 13.72
CA LEU A 423 -16.86 -2.63 14.20
C LEU A 423 -17.25 -2.35 15.65
N CYS A 424 -16.31 -2.56 16.57
CA CYS A 424 -16.55 -2.53 18.01
C CYS A 424 -15.65 -1.49 18.69
N ASP A 425 -16.11 -0.94 19.79
CA ASP A 425 -15.22 -0.24 20.71
C ASP A 425 -14.15 -1.20 21.24
N ALA A 426 -12.97 -0.66 21.57
CA ALA A 426 -11.83 -1.47 22.02
C ALA A 426 -12.00 -1.96 23.47
N THR A 427 -13.09 -2.69 23.74
CA THR A 427 -13.43 -3.25 25.05
C THR A 427 -13.70 -4.75 24.95
N ALA A 428 -13.41 -5.49 26.03
CA ALA A 428 -13.68 -6.92 26.12
C ALA A 428 -15.16 -7.26 25.91
N GLU A 429 -16.04 -6.42 26.46
CA GLU A 429 -17.50 -6.55 26.35
C GLU A 429 -17.96 -6.43 24.89
N ALA A 430 -17.55 -5.38 24.16
CA ALA A 430 -17.99 -5.16 22.79
C ALA A 430 -17.52 -6.27 21.84
N PHE A 431 -16.25 -6.69 21.96
CA PHE A 431 -15.69 -7.80 21.18
C PHE A 431 -16.31 -9.14 21.58
N GLY A 432 -16.47 -9.39 22.90
CA GLY A 432 -17.07 -10.59 23.43
C GLY A 432 -18.53 -10.75 23.01
N SER A 433 -19.32 -9.68 23.04
CA SER A 433 -20.71 -9.67 22.55
C SER A 433 -20.80 -10.06 21.08
N ALA A 434 -19.89 -9.55 20.23
CA ALA A 434 -19.83 -9.93 18.83
C ALA A 434 -19.45 -11.42 18.64
N ILE A 435 -18.51 -11.94 19.45
CA ILE A 435 -18.18 -13.37 19.47
C ILE A 435 -19.42 -14.21 19.83
N VAL A 436 -20.14 -13.86 20.89
CA VAL A 436 -21.37 -14.56 21.33
C VAL A 436 -22.43 -14.55 20.23
N ARG A 437 -22.65 -13.42 19.57
CA ARG A 437 -23.60 -13.34 18.44
C ARG A 437 -23.26 -14.32 17.33
N LEU A 438 -21.99 -14.40 16.91
CA LEU A 438 -21.54 -15.35 15.87
C LEU A 438 -21.58 -16.80 16.35
N ALA A 439 -21.31 -17.06 17.63
CA ALA A 439 -21.38 -18.40 18.21
C ALA A 439 -22.81 -18.92 18.27
N ARG A 440 -23.76 -18.06 18.63
CA ARG A 440 -25.20 -18.42 18.72
C ARG A 440 -25.86 -18.50 17.34
N ASP A 441 -25.38 -17.72 16.36
CA ASP A 441 -25.89 -17.72 14.97
C ASP A 441 -24.78 -17.98 13.94
N PRO A 442 -24.43 -19.23 13.66
CA PRO A 442 -23.44 -19.57 12.63
C PRO A 442 -23.85 -19.12 11.22
N SER A 443 -25.16 -19.02 10.95
CA SER A 443 -25.64 -18.56 9.63
C SER A 443 -25.31 -17.10 9.38
N LEU A 444 -25.34 -16.26 10.41
CA LEU A 444 -24.90 -14.87 10.36
C LEU A 444 -23.42 -14.80 9.99
N GLY A 445 -22.57 -15.63 10.60
CA GLY A 445 -21.14 -15.71 10.30
C GLY A 445 -20.87 -16.09 8.84
N GLY A 446 -21.57 -17.08 8.31
CA GLY A 446 -21.49 -17.49 6.91
C GLY A 446 -21.91 -16.39 5.96
N ALA A 447 -23.06 -15.76 6.20
CA ALA A 447 -23.54 -14.65 5.37
C ALA A 447 -22.61 -13.40 5.41
N MET A 448 -22.00 -13.11 6.55
CA MET A 448 -21.00 -12.04 6.67
C MET A 448 -19.73 -12.38 5.88
N GLY A 449 -19.27 -13.61 5.95
CA GLY A 449 -18.09 -14.09 5.25
C GLY A 449 -18.25 -14.00 3.73
N GLU A 450 -19.38 -14.47 3.20
CA GLU A 450 -19.68 -14.38 1.76
C GLU A 450 -19.71 -12.93 1.26
N ARG A 451 -20.38 -12.04 1.98
CA ARG A 451 -20.38 -10.61 1.67
C ARG A 451 -19.01 -9.98 1.79
N GLY A 452 -18.21 -10.43 2.78
CA GLY A 452 -16.83 -10.01 2.97
C GLY A 452 -15.96 -10.36 1.77
N ARG A 453 -16.00 -11.61 1.29
CA ARG A 453 -15.23 -12.05 0.13
C ARG A 453 -15.63 -11.27 -1.13
N ARG A 454 -16.91 -11.09 -1.38
CA ARG A 454 -17.41 -10.26 -2.52
C ARG A 454 -16.88 -8.84 -2.43
N ARG A 455 -16.91 -8.21 -1.25
CA ARG A 455 -16.36 -6.88 -1.03
C ARG A 455 -14.86 -6.80 -1.37
N VAL A 456 -14.09 -7.82 -1.01
CA VAL A 456 -12.65 -7.85 -1.35
C VAL A 456 -12.46 -7.93 -2.87
N GLN A 457 -13.19 -8.81 -3.54
CA GLN A 457 -13.14 -8.94 -5.00
C GLN A 457 -13.46 -7.61 -5.70
N GLU A 458 -14.46 -6.89 -5.21
CA GLU A 458 -14.90 -5.62 -5.80
C GLU A 458 -13.95 -4.44 -5.52
N ASN A 459 -13.32 -4.37 -4.33
CA ASN A 459 -12.65 -3.15 -3.87
C ASN A 459 -11.17 -3.31 -3.56
N PHE A 460 -10.69 -4.52 -3.25
CA PHE A 460 -9.35 -4.76 -2.72
C PHE A 460 -8.59 -5.84 -3.50
N SER A 461 -9.13 -6.33 -4.62
CA SER A 461 -8.48 -7.29 -5.50
C SER A 461 -7.36 -6.66 -6.33
N MET A 462 -6.51 -7.51 -6.91
CA MET A 462 -5.48 -7.07 -7.88
C MET A 462 -6.10 -6.37 -9.10
N GLU A 463 -7.28 -6.81 -9.57
CA GLU A 463 -7.98 -6.22 -10.71
C GLU A 463 -8.48 -4.82 -10.39
N SER A 464 -9.12 -4.64 -9.22
CA SER A 464 -9.59 -3.33 -8.75
C SER A 464 -8.44 -2.34 -8.61
N PHE A 465 -7.34 -2.78 -7.98
CA PHE A 465 -6.13 -1.98 -7.85
C PHE A 465 -5.52 -1.62 -9.20
N ALA A 466 -5.36 -2.61 -10.11
CA ALA A 466 -4.77 -2.40 -11.43
C ALA A 466 -5.54 -1.37 -12.24
N GLY A 467 -6.88 -1.42 -12.22
CA GLY A 467 -7.73 -0.43 -12.88
C GLY A 467 -7.53 0.98 -12.33
N ALA A 468 -7.54 1.15 -11.01
CA ALA A 468 -7.35 2.45 -10.36
C ALA A 468 -5.91 3.00 -10.57
N PHE A 469 -4.92 2.11 -10.53
CA PHE A 469 -3.52 2.46 -10.77
C PHE A 469 -3.29 2.88 -12.22
N GLU A 470 -3.79 2.11 -13.19
CA GLU A 470 -3.72 2.43 -14.62
C GLU A 470 -4.35 3.79 -14.94
N ALA A 471 -5.54 4.06 -14.44
CA ALA A 471 -6.19 5.36 -14.61
C ALA A 471 -5.34 6.51 -14.05
N SER A 472 -4.63 6.27 -12.93
CA SER A 472 -3.73 7.25 -12.33
C SER A 472 -2.49 7.50 -13.19
N LEU A 473 -1.93 6.45 -13.80
CA LEU A 473 -0.78 6.56 -14.72
C LEU A 473 -1.17 7.30 -16.02
N GLN A 474 -2.32 6.99 -16.59
CA GLN A 474 -2.81 7.62 -17.82
C GLN A 474 -3.05 9.12 -17.61
N GLU A 475 -3.74 9.51 -16.53
CA GLU A 475 -3.95 10.91 -16.20
C GLU A 475 -2.62 11.68 -16.08
N LEU A 476 -1.62 11.07 -15.44
CA LEU A 476 -0.29 11.67 -15.31
C LEU A 476 0.45 11.78 -16.66
N ALA A 477 0.32 10.77 -17.51
CA ALA A 477 0.96 10.77 -18.83
C ALA A 477 0.41 11.89 -19.74
N PHE A 478 -0.86 12.26 -19.59
CA PHE A 478 -1.51 13.33 -20.34
C PHE A 478 -1.40 14.72 -19.67
N SER A 479 -0.99 14.78 -18.39
CA SER A 479 -0.82 16.05 -17.71
C SER A 479 0.43 16.77 -18.20
N SER A 480 0.26 18.02 -18.67
CA SER A 480 1.37 18.88 -19.08
C SER A 480 2.34 19.10 -17.90
N PRO A 481 3.66 19.11 -18.15
CA PRO A 481 4.65 19.37 -17.10
C PRO A 481 4.46 20.79 -16.54
N SER A 482 3.73 20.95 -15.47
CA SER A 482 3.63 22.24 -14.75
C SER A 482 4.89 22.44 -13.89
N GLY A 483 5.98 22.84 -14.56
CA GLY A 483 7.27 23.15 -13.93
C GLY A 483 7.48 24.64 -13.76
N GLY A 484 6.82 25.26 -12.76
CA GLY A 484 7.02 26.66 -12.44
C GLY A 484 8.20 26.91 -11.48
N VAL A 485 8.47 28.18 -11.17
CA VAL A 485 9.52 28.69 -10.25
C VAL A 485 9.62 27.90 -8.93
N ARG A 486 8.49 27.37 -8.43
CA ARG A 486 8.45 26.53 -7.22
C ARG A 486 9.23 25.21 -7.34
N PHE A 487 9.32 24.65 -8.53
CA PHE A 487 10.09 23.42 -8.78
C PHE A 487 11.59 23.66 -8.62
N TYR A 488 12.13 24.73 -9.26
CA TYR A 488 13.55 25.07 -9.12
C TYR A 488 13.92 25.51 -7.71
N ALA A 489 13.02 26.21 -7.01
CA ALA A 489 13.21 26.54 -5.59
C ALA A 489 13.29 25.28 -4.71
N THR A 490 12.48 24.26 -5.00
CA THR A 490 12.51 22.98 -4.27
C THR A 490 13.81 22.23 -4.55
N LEU A 491 14.27 22.17 -5.80
CA LEU A 491 15.57 21.57 -6.16
C LEU A 491 16.73 22.27 -5.43
N PHE A 492 16.71 23.60 -5.38
CA PHE A 492 17.72 24.38 -4.65
C PHE A 492 17.72 24.07 -3.16
N LEU A 493 16.53 24.00 -2.52
CA LEU A 493 16.40 23.67 -1.10
C LEU A 493 16.87 22.24 -0.79
N VAL A 494 16.56 21.26 -1.66
CA VAL A 494 17.06 19.89 -1.55
C VAL A 494 18.58 19.86 -1.67
N GLY A 495 19.14 20.54 -2.66
CA GLY A 495 20.58 20.66 -2.84
C GLY A 495 21.28 21.31 -1.64
N ALA A 496 20.73 22.38 -1.11
CA ALA A 496 21.24 23.07 0.09
C ALA A 496 21.16 22.19 1.33
N ALA A 497 20.04 21.47 1.53
CA ALA A 497 19.89 20.54 2.64
C ALA A 497 20.90 19.38 2.56
N VAL A 498 21.13 18.79 1.40
CA VAL A 498 22.12 17.73 1.17
C VAL A 498 23.53 18.25 1.42
N ALA A 499 23.87 19.45 0.94
CA ALA A 499 25.16 20.08 1.17
C ALA A 499 25.40 20.38 2.66
N ALA A 500 24.40 20.90 3.36
CA ALA A 500 24.48 21.17 4.81
C ALA A 500 24.68 19.88 5.63
N ILE A 501 23.97 18.81 5.26
CA ILE A 501 24.10 17.49 5.89
C ILE A 501 25.48 16.90 5.61
N GLY A 502 25.98 16.97 4.37
CA GLY A 502 27.33 16.54 4.00
C GLY A 502 28.41 17.28 4.75
N ALA A 503 28.29 18.59 4.92
CA ALA A 503 29.22 19.42 5.69
C ALA A 503 29.20 19.09 7.20
N THR A 504 28.04 18.69 7.74
CA THR A 504 27.91 18.30 9.14
C THR A 504 28.49 16.91 9.43
N LEU A 505 28.46 16.01 8.43
CA LEU A 505 29.05 14.66 8.54
C LEU A 505 30.56 14.63 8.28
N ALA A 506 31.10 15.64 7.59
CA ALA A 506 32.53 15.79 7.30
C ALA A 506 33.31 16.45 8.46
N ARG A 507 32.63 16.99 9.47
CA ARG A 507 33.16 17.49 10.74
C ARG A 507 32.97 16.45 11.87
#